data_d4b9110bbb658811fa6e35cf3844ff3a
#
_entry.id   d4b9110bbb658811fa6e35cf3844ff3a
#
_cell.length_a   1.000
_cell.length_b   1.000
_cell.length_c   1.000
_cell.angle_alpha   90.00
_cell.angle_beta   90.00
_cell.angle_gamma   90.00
#
_symmetry.space_group_name_H-M   'P 1'
#
loop_
_entity.id
_entity.type
_entity.pdbx_description
1 polymer ?
#
loop_
_entity_poly.entity_id
_entity_poly.type
_entity_poly.pdbx_seq_one_letter_code
_entity_poly.pdbx_strand_id
1 'polypeptide(L)'
;MNVICFHNPDEENGYLSNWYLSHFTVNGIDFSSMEQFMMYQKACRFHDEEIANDILHTDDVAEIKKLGRKVHAYDENVWNGVRQIIVYEGLKAKFSQNAELKRQLVDTGDAVLAECAVRDQIWGIGLSMGDPNRFERSKWKGTNLLGYALMLVREQL
;
A
#
# COMPACT_ATOMS: atom_id res chain seq x y z
N MET A 1 8.08 -7.93 21.55
CA MET A 1 7.93 -7.17 20.28
C MET A 1 6.47 -6.82 20.10
N ASN A 2 6.17 -5.54 19.89
CA ASN A 2 4.80 -5.09 19.63
C ASN A 2 4.50 -5.18 18.14
N VAL A 3 3.36 -5.79 17.77
CA VAL A 3 2.91 -5.91 16.38
C VAL A 3 1.54 -5.23 16.26
N ILE A 4 1.43 -4.29 15.34
CA ILE A 4 0.17 -3.62 15.00
C ILE A 4 -0.31 -4.19 13.68
N CYS A 5 -1.49 -4.82 13.71
CA CYS A 5 -2.09 -5.47 12.54
C CYS A 5 -3.15 -4.56 11.91
N PHE A 6 -3.22 -4.58 10.59
CA PHE A 6 -4.22 -3.85 9.82
C PHE A 6 -4.62 -4.63 8.58
N HIS A 7 -5.78 -4.34 8.03
CA HIS A 7 -6.26 -4.93 6.77
C HIS A 7 -7.23 -4.00 6.04
N ASN A 8 -8.52 -4.00 6.41
CA ASN A 8 -9.52 -3.16 5.73
C ASN A 8 -9.39 -1.69 6.13
N PRO A 9 -9.65 -0.75 5.20
CA PRO A 9 -9.58 0.67 5.51
C PRO A 9 -10.62 1.13 6.55
N ASP A 10 -11.73 0.38 6.71
CA ASP A 10 -12.82 0.72 7.63
C ASP A 10 -12.62 0.18 9.04
N GLU A 11 -11.60 -0.64 9.25
CA GLU A 11 -11.31 -1.28 10.52
C GLU A 11 -10.27 -0.52 11.32
N GLU A 12 -9.98 -1.01 12.52
CA GLU A 12 -8.88 -0.52 13.35
C GLU A 12 -7.58 -0.51 12.55
N ASN A 13 -6.83 0.58 12.65
CA ASN A 13 -5.59 0.81 11.91
C ASN A 13 -5.76 0.85 10.39
N GLY A 14 -6.99 1.05 9.90
CA GLY A 14 -7.29 1.07 8.47
C GLY A 14 -6.58 2.16 7.69
N TYR A 15 -6.15 3.23 8.34
CA TYR A 15 -5.37 4.30 7.71
C TYR A 15 -4.04 3.80 7.11
N LEU A 16 -3.54 2.66 7.56
CA LEU A 16 -2.34 2.02 7.04
C LEU A 16 -2.58 1.28 5.73
N SER A 17 -3.84 0.95 5.42
CA SER A 17 -4.20 0.21 4.20
C SER A 17 -3.97 1.05 2.94
N ASN A 18 -3.50 0.41 1.88
CA ASN A 18 -3.41 1.02 0.55
C ASN A 18 -4.79 1.41 -0.02
N TRP A 19 -5.87 0.82 0.49
CA TRP A 19 -7.24 1.11 0.08
C TRP A 19 -7.88 2.28 0.82
N TYR A 20 -7.21 2.81 1.84
CA TYR A 20 -7.69 3.95 2.60
C TYR A 20 -7.72 5.21 1.72
N LEU A 21 -8.86 5.89 1.70
CA LEU A 21 -9.01 7.12 0.92
C LEU A 21 -8.34 8.29 1.64
N SER A 22 -7.32 8.83 1.00
CA SER A 22 -6.59 10.00 1.48
C SER A 22 -5.93 10.68 0.30
N HIS A 23 -6.09 12.00 0.19
CA HIS A 23 -5.51 12.74 -0.93
C HIS A 23 -4.04 13.04 -0.71
N PHE A 24 -3.26 12.86 -1.76
CA PHE A 24 -1.86 13.30 -1.80
C PHE A 24 -1.47 13.55 -3.27
N THR A 25 -0.40 14.33 -3.45
CA THR A 25 0.08 14.72 -4.77
C THR A 25 1.49 14.23 -4.99
N VAL A 26 1.77 13.65 -6.15
CA VAL A 26 3.11 13.25 -6.58
C VAL A 26 3.32 13.76 -7.99
N ASN A 27 4.39 14.52 -8.20
CA ASN A 27 4.74 15.10 -9.52
C ASN A 27 3.58 15.87 -10.16
N GLY A 28 2.82 16.61 -9.36
CA GLY A 28 1.70 17.43 -9.84
C GLY A 28 0.42 16.67 -10.13
N ILE A 29 0.36 15.38 -9.86
CA ILE A 29 -0.83 14.55 -10.05
C ILE A 29 -1.45 14.22 -8.70
N ASP A 30 -2.77 14.43 -8.56
CA ASP A 30 -3.52 14.13 -7.35
C ASP A 30 -4.00 12.69 -7.35
N PHE A 31 -3.79 12.02 -6.22
CA PHE A 31 -4.27 10.66 -6.00
C PHE A 31 -5.21 10.61 -4.80
N SER A 32 -6.18 9.71 -4.84
CA SER A 32 -7.19 9.53 -3.80
C SER A 32 -6.90 8.34 -2.87
N SER A 33 -5.94 7.48 -3.25
CA SER A 33 -5.52 6.32 -2.46
C SER A 33 -4.16 5.83 -2.91
N MET A 34 -3.49 5.05 -2.07
CA MET A 34 -2.27 4.36 -2.45
C MET A 34 -2.51 3.35 -3.57
N GLU A 35 -3.66 2.68 -3.57
CA GLU A 35 -4.03 1.75 -4.65
C GLU A 35 -4.08 2.47 -6.00
N GLN A 36 -4.69 3.65 -6.05
CA GLN A 36 -4.71 4.47 -7.27
C GLN A 36 -3.29 4.83 -7.71
N PHE A 37 -2.47 5.31 -6.79
CA PHE A 37 -1.07 5.66 -7.09
C PHE A 37 -0.30 4.46 -7.64
N MET A 38 -0.39 3.32 -6.97
CA MET A 38 0.35 2.11 -7.35
C MET A 38 -0.08 1.58 -8.72
N MET A 39 -1.38 1.52 -8.99
CA MET A 39 -1.89 1.05 -10.27
C MET A 39 -1.62 2.03 -11.41
N TYR A 40 -1.69 3.32 -11.12
CA TYR A 40 -1.29 4.36 -12.08
C TYR A 40 0.18 4.21 -12.46
N GLN A 41 1.07 4.05 -11.51
CA GLN A 41 2.50 3.86 -11.75
C GLN A 41 2.77 2.57 -12.54
N LYS A 42 2.03 1.51 -12.26
CA LYS A 42 2.12 0.26 -13.02
C LYS A 42 1.76 0.50 -14.49
N ALA A 43 0.65 1.17 -14.76
CA ALA A 43 0.23 1.49 -16.12
C ALA A 43 1.27 2.37 -16.86
N CYS A 44 1.82 3.38 -16.16
CA CYS A 44 2.87 4.24 -16.72
C CYS A 44 4.14 3.46 -17.02
N ARG A 45 4.52 2.55 -16.14
CA ARG A 45 5.74 1.74 -16.32
C ARG A 45 5.70 0.92 -17.60
N PHE A 46 4.54 0.43 -17.97
CA PHE A 46 4.34 -0.38 -19.18
C PHE A 46 3.74 0.42 -20.35
N HIS A 47 3.74 1.76 -20.24
CA HIS A 47 3.28 2.69 -21.29
C HIS A 47 1.83 2.49 -21.71
N ASP A 48 0.99 2.02 -20.80
CA ASP A 48 -0.45 1.88 -21.03
C ASP A 48 -1.18 3.17 -20.63
N GLU A 49 -1.15 4.15 -21.54
CA GLU A 49 -1.72 5.47 -21.27
C GLU A 49 -3.24 5.45 -21.08
N GLU A 50 -3.94 4.56 -21.80
CA GLU A 50 -5.39 4.43 -21.69
C GLU A 50 -5.79 3.95 -20.28
N ILE A 51 -5.19 2.89 -19.81
CA ILE A 51 -5.45 2.38 -18.45
C ILE A 51 -5.00 3.38 -17.38
N ALA A 52 -3.86 4.03 -17.56
CA ALA A 52 -3.40 5.08 -16.63
C ALA A 52 -4.45 6.19 -16.50
N ASN A 53 -4.99 6.65 -17.62
CA ASN A 53 -6.02 7.69 -17.63
C ASN A 53 -7.31 7.21 -16.97
N ASP A 54 -7.77 5.99 -17.26
CA ASP A 54 -8.97 5.42 -16.64
C ASP A 54 -8.82 5.34 -15.12
N ILE A 55 -7.65 4.94 -14.63
CA ILE A 55 -7.35 4.87 -13.19
C ILE A 55 -7.51 6.24 -12.51
N LEU A 56 -7.05 7.31 -13.15
CA LEU A 56 -7.15 8.66 -12.59
C LEU A 56 -8.59 9.20 -12.55
N HIS A 57 -9.54 8.60 -13.28
CA HIS A 57 -10.91 9.06 -13.36
C HIS A 57 -11.88 8.35 -12.42
N THR A 58 -11.38 7.55 -11.49
CA THR A 58 -12.21 6.87 -10.48
C THR A 58 -11.51 6.86 -9.13
N ASP A 59 -12.28 7.00 -8.06
CA ASP A 59 -11.81 6.85 -6.69
C ASP A 59 -12.16 5.46 -6.12
N ASP A 60 -12.89 4.65 -6.88
CA ASP A 60 -13.30 3.31 -6.46
C ASP A 60 -12.09 2.37 -6.50
N VAL A 61 -11.59 2.01 -5.32
CA VAL A 61 -10.38 1.18 -5.20
C VAL A 61 -10.55 -0.22 -5.79
N ALA A 62 -11.74 -0.80 -5.72
CA ALA A 62 -12.00 -2.11 -6.34
C ALA A 62 -11.91 -2.02 -7.86
N GLU A 63 -12.46 -0.96 -8.46
CA GLU A 63 -12.36 -0.70 -9.90
C GLU A 63 -10.91 -0.42 -10.31
N ILE A 64 -10.18 0.37 -9.52
CA ILE A 64 -8.76 0.66 -9.76
C ILE A 64 -7.95 -0.63 -9.78
N LYS A 65 -8.20 -1.54 -8.85
CA LYS A 65 -7.52 -2.84 -8.82
C LYS A 65 -7.79 -3.66 -10.08
N LYS A 66 -9.05 -3.68 -10.54
CA LYS A 66 -9.41 -4.36 -11.80
C LYS A 66 -8.71 -3.76 -13.00
N LEU A 67 -8.67 -2.43 -13.09
CA LEU A 67 -7.96 -1.73 -14.16
C LEU A 67 -6.46 -2.08 -14.16
N GLY A 68 -5.86 -2.15 -12.99
CA GLY A 68 -4.46 -2.54 -12.86
C GLY A 68 -4.14 -3.93 -13.41
N ARG A 69 -5.10 -4.85 -13.38
CA ARG A 69 -4.95 -6.19 -13.97
C ARG A 69 -5.04 -6.20 -15.48
N LYS A 70 -5.55 -5.13 -16.08
CA LYS A 70 -5.73 -5.00 -17.53
C LYS A 70 -4.55 -4.31 -18.22
N VAL A 71 -3.53 -3.91 -17.49
CA VAL A 71 -2.36 -3.21 -18.05
C VAL A 71 -1.71 -4.07 -19.12
N HIS A 72 -1.54 -3.49 -20.31
CA HIS A 72 -0.91 -4.13 -21.46
C HIS A 72 0.60 -4.28 -21.27
N ALA A 73 1.16 -5.27 -21.94
CA ALA A 73 2.61 -5.50 -21.96
C ALA A 73 3.23 -5.65 -20.55
N TYR A 74 2.44 -6.13 -19.59
CA TYR A 74 2.89 -6.34 -18.22
C TYR A 74 4.03 -7.36 -18.18
N ASP A 75 5.12 -6.96 -17.50
CA ASP A 75 6.26 -7.83 -17.22
C ASP A 75 6.42 -7.95 -15.71
N GLU A 76 6.16 -9.14 -15.19
CA GLU A 76 6.19 -9.39 -13.74
C GLU A 76 7.57 -9.16 -13.14
N ASN A 77 8.64 -9.50 -13.86
CA ASN A 77 10.00 -9.30 -13.34
C ASN A 77 10.33 -7.82 -13.20
N VAL A 78 9.93 -7.00 -14.17
CA VAL A 78 10.12 -5.55 -14.10
C VAL A 78 9.32 -4.96 -12.95
N TRP A 79 8.04 -5.31 -12.85
CA TRP A 79 7.17 -4.78 -11.79
C TRP A 79 7.67 -5.19 -10.40
N ASN A 80 8.04 -6.46 -10.23
CA ASN A 80 8.61 -6.95 -8.97
C ASN A 80 9.90 -6.23 -8.59
N GLY A 81 10.68 -5.80 -9.57
CA GLY A 81 11.92 -5.07 -9.33
C GLY A 81 11.73 -3.63 -8.84
N VAL A 82 10.59 -2.99 -9.16
CA VAL A 82 10.38 -1.56 -8.87
C VAL A 82 9.23 -1.28 -7.91
N ARG A 83 8.32 -2.22 -7.71
CA ARG A 83 7.07 -1.97 -6.96
C ARG A 83 7.29 -1.47 -5.54
N GLN A 84 8.31 -1.97 -4.84
CA GLN A 84 8.55 -1.55 -3.45
C GLN A 84 9.06 -0.11 -3.37
N ILE A 85 9.88 0.30 -4.33
CA ILE A 85 10.35 1.68 -4.44
C ILE A 85 9.16 2.61 -4.70
N ILE A 86 8.28 2.23 -5.61
CA ILE A 86 7.07 2.98 -5.96
C ILE A 86 6.16 3.13 -4.74
N VAL A 87 5.89 2.03 -4.04
CA VAL A 87 5.05 2.07 -2.84
C VAL A 87 5.66 2.95 -1.76
N TYR A 88 6.96 2.87 -1.54
CA TYR A 88 7.65 3.73 -0.59
C TYR A 88 7.45 5.21 -0.91
N GLU A 89 7.62 5.60 -2.18
CA GLU A 89 7.43 6.99 -2.60
C GLU A 89 6.00 7.48 -2.39
N GLY A 90 5.01 6.66 -2.72
CA GLY A 90 3.61 6.98 -2.52
C GLY A 90 3.26 7.12 -1.03
N LEU A 91 3.72 6.19 -0.21
CA LEU A 91 3.50 6.24 1.24
C LEU A 91 4.14 7.47 1.86
N LYS A 92 5.34 7.84 1.42
CA LYS A 92 6.00 9.06 1.88
C LYS A 92 5.15 10.29 1.58
N ALA A 93 4.59 10.38 0.38
CA ALA A 93 3.69 11.47 0.00
C ALA A 93 2.41 11.45 0.84
N LYS A 94 1.75 10.29 0.96
CA LYS A 94 0.52 10.12 1.74
C LYS A 94 0.70 10.63 3.18
N PHE A 95 1.73 10.17 3.86
CA PHE A 95 1.93 10.47 5.28
C PHE A 95 2.58 11.83 5.53
N SER A 96 3.43 12.32 4.65
CA SER A 96 4.02 13.65 4.81
C SER A 96 3.03 14.77 4.49
N GLN A 97 2.05 14.54 3.63
CA GLN A 97 1.08 15.55 3.21
C GLN A 97 -0.21 15.56 4.05
N ASN A 98 -0.40 14.61 4.95
CA ASN A 98 -1.60 14.50 5.79
C ASN A 98 -1.18 14.49 7.27
N ALA A 99 -1.29 15.64 7.93
CA ALA A 99 -0.78 15.85 9.29
C ALA A 99 -1.34 14.83 10.30
N GLU A 100 -2.63 14.51 10.24
CA GLU A 100 -3.25 13.54 11.16
C GLU A 100 -2.74 12.12 10.90
N LEU A 101 -2.61 11.73 9.64
CA LEU A 101 -2.07 10.41 9.28
C LEU A 101 -0.60 10.29 9.69
N LYS A 102 0.17 11.36 9.50
CA LYS A 102 1.56 11.42 9.96
C LYS A 102 1.63 11.19 11.46
N ARG A 103 0.80 11.89 12.23
CA ARG A 103 0.76 11.76 13.69
C ARG A 103 0.44 10.32 14.08
N GLN A 104 -0.58 9.70 13.46
CA GLN A 104 -0.97 8.34 13.76
C GLN A 104 0.16 7.34 13.46
N LEU A 105 0.85 7.50 12.34
CA LEU A 105 1.96 6.60 11.99
C LEU A 105 3.13 6.77 12.96
N VAL A 106 3.51 8.00 13.29
CA VAL A 106 4.57 8.28 14.25
C VAL A 106 4.23 7.73 15.63
N ASP A 107 2.97 7.83 16.05
CA ASP A 107 2.50 7.32 17.35
C ASP A 107 2.59 5.79 17.45
N THR A 108 2.75 5.06 16.36
CA THR A 108 3.00 3.62 16.43
C THR A 108 4.37 3.27 17.01
N GLY A 109 5.25 4.25 17.16
CA GLY A 109 6.56 4.11 17.82
C GLY A 109 7.48 3.15 17.08
N ASP A 110 7.88 2.08 17.75
CA ASP A 110 8.76 1.05 17.19
C ASP A 110 8.03 -0.26 16.85
N ALA A 111 6.69 -0.23 16.88
CA ALA A 111 5.91 -1.42 16.58
C ALA A 111 6.19 -1.94 15.17
N VAL A 112 6.16 -3.25 15.01
CA VAL A 112 6.15 -3.88 13.70
C VAL A 112 4.74 -3.74 13.13
N LEU A 113 4.64 -3.21 11.90
CA LEU A 113 3.36 -3.03 11.22
C LEU A 113 3.13 -4.22 10.29
N ALA A 114 1.96 -4.86 10.39
CA ALA A 114 1.68 -6.10 9.69
C ALA A 114 0.37 -6.00 8.89
N GLU A 115 0.47 -6.14 7.57
CA GLU A 115 -0.69 -6.24 6.69
C GLU A 115 -1.26 -7.65 6.76
N CYS A 116 -2.45 -7.77 7.34
CA CYS A 116 -3.10 -9.07 7.53
C CYS A 116 -3.99 -9.43 6.34
N ALA A 117 -3.37 -9.79 5.24
CA ALA A 117 -4.04 -10.24 4.02
C ALA A 117 -3.77 -11.72 3.81
N VAL A 118 -4.82 -12.54 3.84
CA VAL A 118 -4.70 -14.01 3.73
C VAL A 118 -4.17 -14.42 2.36
N ARG A 119 -4.64 -13.76 1.30
CA ARG A 119 -4.33 -14.13 -0.08
C ARG A 119 -3.13 -13.38 -0.66
N ASP A 120 -2.59 -12.42 0.08
CA ASP A 120 -1.45 -11.62 -0.37
C ASP A 120 -0.24 -11.94 0.48
N GLN A 121 0.61 -12.82 -0.04
CA GLN A 121 1.84 -13.22 0.64
C GLN A 121 3.04 -12.35 0.25
N ILE A 122 2.81 -11.32 -0.56
CA ILE A 122 3.86 -10.37 -0.96
C ILE A 122 3.77 -9.12 -0.10
N TRP A 123 2.65 -8.39 -0.20
CA TRP A 123 2.46 -7.16 0.57
C TRP A 123 2.05 -7.42 2.01
N GLY A 124 1.38 -8.55 2.26
CA GLY A 124 0.91 -8.93 3.58
C GLY A 124 1.65 -10.11 4.19
N ILE A 125 1.19 -10.52 5.36
CA ILE A 125 1.76 -11.64 6.12
C ILE A 125 1.15 -12.99 5.77
N GLY A 126 0.10 -13.02 4.96
CA GLY A 126 -0.58 -14.26 4.58
C GLY A 126 -1.46 -14.85 5.68
N LEU A 127 -1.75 -14.11 6.74
CA LEU A 127 -2.63 -14.50 7.84
C LEU A 127 -3.71 -13.44 8.04
N SER A 128 -4.88 -13.86 8.51
CA SER A 128 -6.02 -12.95 8.73
C SER A 128 -5.89 -12.14 10.01
N MET A 129 -6.72 -11.09 10.13
CA MET A 129 -6.85 -10.30 11.37
C MET A 129 -7.34 -11.13 12.56
N GLY A 130 -8.02 -12.25 12.31
CA GLY A 130 -8.49 -13.15 13.37
C GLY A 130 -7.51 -14.27 13.75
N ASP A 131 -6.41 -14.41 13.01
CA ASP A 131 -5.45 -15.48 13.27
C ASP A 131 -4.55 -15.11 14.47
N PRO A 132 -4.51 -15.94 15.53
CA PRO A 132 -3.66 -15.64 16.69
C PRO A 132 -2.16 -15.62 16.35
N ASN A 133 -1.74 -16.29 15.30
CA ASN A 133 -0.36 -16.33 14.86
C ASN A 133 0.10 -15.04 14.17
N ARG A 134 -0.81 -14.10 13.90
CA ARG A 134 -0.47 -12.82 13.26
C ARG A 134 0.55 -12.01 14.07
N PHE A 135 0.64 -12.23 15.36
CA PHE A 135 1.58 -11.55 16.24
C PHE A 135 2.95 -12.23 16.33
N GLU A 136 3.11 -13.40 15.71
CA GLU A 136 4.36 -14.16 15.72
C GLU A 136 5.01 -14.19 14.34
N ARG A 137 6.05 -13.37 14.14
CA ARG A 137 6.71 -13.22 12.84
C ARG A 137 7.19 -14.55 12.26
N SER A 138 7.65 -15.47 13.10
CA SER A 138 8.12 -16.79 12.66
C SER A 138 7.02 -17.64 12.00
N LYS A 139 5.75 -17.30 12.22
CA LYS A 139 4.60 -18.02 11.68
C LYS A 139 3.97 -17.33 10.47
N TRP A 140 4.49 -16.18 10.06
CA TRP A 140 3.99 -15.48 8.89
C TRP A 140 4.29 -16.27 7.61
N LYS A 141 3.32 -16.24 6.69
CA LYS A 141 3.40 -16.94 5.39
C LYS A 141 3.74 -15.98 4.25
N GLY A 142 3.79 -14.69 4.51
CA GLY A 142 4.06 -13.65 3.52
C GLY A 142 5.21 -12.75 3.93
N THR A 143 5.70 -11.97 2.97
CA THR A 143 6.88 -11.12 3.15
C THR A 143 6.60 -9.76 3.78
N ASN A 144 5.31 -9.38 3.90
CA ASN A 144 4.90 -8.13 4.56
C ASN A 144 5.59 -6.87 4.00
N LEU A 145 5.74 -6.78 2.69
CA LEU A 145 6.44 -5.64 2.08
C LEU A 145 5.78 -4.30 2.40
N LEU A 146 4.44 -4.27 2.49
CA LEU A 146 3.73 -3.04 2.85
C LEU A 146 4.06 -2.60 4.29
N GLY A 147 4.03 -3.53 5.24
CA GLY A 147 4.36 -3.22 6.62
C GLY A 147 5.77 -2.65 6.77
N TYR A 148 6.74 -3.28 6.11
CA TYR A 148 8.13 -2.80 6.15
C TYR A 148 8.32 -1.47 5.44
N ALA A 149 7.62 -1.22 4.33
CA ALA A 149 7.66 0.08 3.66
C ALA A 149 7.09 1.19 4.57
N LEU A 150 5.98 0.91 5.27
CA LEU A 150 5.40 1.83 6.25
C LEU A 150 6.37 2.14 7.40
N MET A 151 7.06 1.14 7.90
CA MET A 151 8.06 1.32 8.97
C MET A 151 9.22 2.19 8.49
N LEU A 152 9.67 2.00 7.25
CA LEU A 152 10.74 2.80 6.66
C LEU A 152 10.29 4.25 6.47
N VAL A 153 9.07 4.48 6.01
CA VAL A 153 8.50 5.83 5.90
C VAL A 153 8.41 6.49 7.27
N ARG A 154 7.96 5.76 8.29
CA ARG A 154 7.87 6.26 9.67
C ARG A 154 9.20 6.82 10.16
N GLU A 155 10.30 6.17 9.83
CA GLU A 155 11.64 6.64 10.21
C GLU A 155 12.04 7.96 9.56
N GLN A 156 11.39 8.32 8.44
CA GLN A 156 11.68 9.54 7.70
C GLN A 156 10.80 10.73 8.10
N LEU A 157 9.80 10.54 8.94
CA LEU A 157 8.85 11.59 9.31
C LEU A 157 9.29 12.45 10.55
#